data_3167f110102227ef2b27b749838f4af7
#
_entry.id   3167f110102227ef2b27b749838f4af7
#
_cell.length_a   1.000
_cell.length_b   1.000
_cell.length_c   1.000
_cell.angle_alpha   90.00
_cell.angle_beta   90.00
_cell.angle_gamma   90.00
#
_symmetry.space_group_name_H-M   'P 1'
#
loop_
_entity.id
_entity.type
_entity.pdbx_description
1 polymer ?
#
loop_
_entity_poly.entity_id
_entity_poly.type
_entity_poly.pdbx_seq_one_letter_code
_entity_poly.pdbx_strand_id
1 'polypeptide(L)'
;KKKEKEIQDKAKELKSKENELQVKIEQHQKHIQNLELGHERALKELTQEFEKRLSLWKNILTFGKYNAKVREDYQLTKNAFLISTDESRREANKELEYLKFEYHKVKDERDNLKTLFEAHKTKNDKLENRLKEIGKWCEQNLSLEQLKEIFPKKAESIEKELKYKRAFESAFERSETQRNNRGFGLSR
;
A
#
# COMPACT_ATOMS: atom_id res chain seq x y z
N LYS A 1 -14.31 15.85 -1.42
CA LYS A 1 -13.11 15.96 -2.27
C LYS A 1 -11.83 16.30 -1.49
N LYS A 2 -11.81 17.36 -0.62
CA LYS A 2 -10.59 17.71 0.15
C LYS A 2 -10.19 16.60 1.13
N LYS A 3 -11.14 16.11 1.93
CA LYS A 3 -10.90 14.99 2.87
C LYS A 3 -10.53 13.68 2.18
N GLU A 4 -11.09 13.40 1.00
CA GLU A 4 -10.74 12.21 0.22
C GLU A 4 -9.28 12.25 -0.24
N LYS A 5 -8.83 13.41 -0.71
CA LYS A 5 -7.43 13.61 -1.09
C LYS A 5 -6.49 13.44 0.10
N GLU A 6 -6.83 14.01 1.26
CA GLU A 6 -6.04 13.86 2.49
C GLU A 6 -5.92 12.39 2.93
N ILE A 7 -7.02 11.61 2.84
CA ILE A 7 -7.01 10.17 3.14
C ILE A 7 -6.14 9.41 2.13
N GLN A 8 -6.24 9.72 0.83
CA GLN A 8 -5.42 9.08 -0.19
C GLN A 8 -3.93 9.38 -0.04
N ASP A 9 -3.58 10.62 0.28
CA ASP A 9 -2.18 11.01 0.47
C ASP A 9 -1.59 10.30 1.71
N LYS A 10 -2.36 10.21 2.80
CA LYS A 10 -1.97 9.48 4.00
C LYS A 10 -1.84 7.96 3.76
N ALA A 11 -2.74 7.39 2.97
CA ALA A 11 -2.65 5.97 2.58
C ALA A 11 -1.42 5.65 1.73
N LYS A 12 -1.00 6.58 0.84
CA LYS A 12 0.25 6.46 0.08
C LYS A 12 1.49 6.53 0.97
N GLU A 13 1.49 7.45 1.94
CA GLU A 13 2.57 7.57 2.91
C GLU A 13 2.73 6.30 3.75
N LEU A 14 1.63 5.73 4.25
CA LEU A 14 1.66 4.48 5.01
C LEU A 14 2.13 3.31 4.15
N LYS A 15 1.74 3.25 2.87
CA LYS A 15 2.24 2.23 1.95
C LYS A 15 3.75 2.34 1.71
N SER A 16 4.28 3.55 1.62
CA SER A 16 5.73 3.76 1.53
C SER A 16 6.45 3.26 2.79
N LYS A 17 5.95 3.61 3.97
CA LYS A 17 6.49 3.14 5.25
C LYS A 17 6.42 1.62 5.40
N GLU A 18 5.32 1.01 4.97
CA GLU A 18 5.16 -0.45 4.96
C GLU A 18 6.24 -1.13 4.10
N ASN A 19 6.46 -0.62 2.89
CA ASN A 19 7.50 -1.14 1.99
C ASN A 19 8.91 -0.97 2.59
N GLU A 20 9.19 0.17 3.21
CA GLU A 20 10.48 0.41 3.88
C GLU A 20 10.71 -0.56 5.05
N LEU A 21 9.69 -0.80 5.86
CA LEU A 21 9.76 -1.76 6.96
C LEU A 21 9.94 -3.19 6.45
N GLN A 22 9.27 -3.56 5.38
CA GLN A 22 9.42 -4.87 4.77
C GLN A 22 10.85 -5.10 4.28
N VAL A 23 11.46 -4.12 3.60
CA VAL A 23 12.86 -4.20 3.17
C VAL A 23 13.80 -4.35 4.38
N LYS A 24 13.56 -3.61 5.46
CA LYS A 24 14.35 -3.74 6.69
C LYS A 24 14.21 -5.12 7.33
N ILE A 25 13.01 -5.69 7.37
CA ILE A 25 12.77 -7.05 7.87
C ILE A 25 13.56 -8.07 7.04
N GLU A 26 13.51 -7.98 5.72
CA GLU A 26 14.27 -8.88 4.82
C GLU A 26 15.78 -8.74 5.01
N GLN A 27 16.28 -7.51 5.18
CA GLN A 27 17.69 -7.26 5.46
C GLN A 27 18.12 -7.86 6.80
N HIS A 28 17.28 -7.70 7.84
CA HIS A 28 17.55 -8.27 9.17
C HIS A 28 17.52 -9.80 9.17
N GLN A 29 16.59 -10.41 8.44
CA GLN A 29 16.54 -11.86 8.27
C GLN A 29 17.82 -12.38 7.60
N LYS A 30 18.29 -11.71 6.55
CA LYS A 30 19.57 -12.05 5.90
C LYS A 30 20.76 -11.85 6.86
N HIS A 31 20.73 -10.83 7.69
CA HIS A 31 21.76 -10.58 8.68
C HIS A 31 21.83 -11.75 9.70
N ILE A 32 20.68 -12.17 10.23
CA ILE A 32 20.60 -13.33 11.16
C ILE A 32 21.15 -14.60 10.49
N GLN A 33 20.77 -14.89 9.24
CA GLN A 33 21.31 -16.04 8.50
C GLN A 33 22.82 -15.95 8.33
N ASN A 34 23.36 -14.78 8.02
CA ASN A 34 24.81 -14.58 7.89
C ASN A 34 25.53 -14.75 9.22
N LEU A 35 24.96 -14.30 10.34
CA LEU A 35 25.48 -14.54 11.68
C LEU A 35 25.53 -16.05 11.99
N GLU A 36 24.46 -16.78 11.72
CA GLU A 36 24.40 -18.22 11.94
C GLU A 36 25.49 -18.96 11.12
N LEU A 37 25.62 -18.66 9.83
CA LEU A 37 26.66 -19.22 8.97
C LEU A 37 28.07 -18.83 9.43
N GLY A 38 28.26 -17.62 9.91
CA GLY A 38 29.52 -17.14 10.47
C GLY A 38 29.88 -17.92 11.73
N HIS A 39 28.91 -18.12 12.63
CA HIS A 39 29.09 -18.88 13.87
C HIS A 39 29.43 -20.36 13.59
N GLU A 40 28.75 -20.99 12.62
CA GLU A 40 29.07 -22.37 12.24
C GLU A 40 30.50 -22.50 11.70
N ARG A 41 30.95 -21.56 10.86
CA ARG A 41 32.34 -21.55 10.34
C ARG A 41 33.35 -21.37 11.46
N ALA A 42 33.13 -20.39 12.33
CA ALA A 42 34.03 -20.13 13.45
C ALA A 42 34.11 -21.33 14.42
N LEU A 43 32.98 -21.99 14.70
CA LEU A 43 32.96 -23.19 15.52
C LEU A 43 33.73 -24.35 14.86
N LYS A 44 33.61 -24.50 13.55
CA LYS A 44 34.37 -25.53 12.78
C LYS A 44 35.87 -25.26 12.82
N GLU A 45 36.27 -23.99 12.63
CA GLU A 45 37.67 -23.59 12.71
C GLU A 45 38.26 -23.84 14.12
N LEU A 46 37.51 -23.44 15.16
CA LEU A 46 37.91 -23.71 16.55
C LEU A 46 38.09 -25.21 16.82
N THR A 47 37.21 -26.04 16.28
CA THR A 47 37.31 -27.50 16.41
C THR A 47 38.54 -28.04 15.68
N GLN A 48 38.82 -27.57 14.46
CA GLN A 48 40.01 -27.98 13.70
C GLN A 48 41.31 -27.55 14.39
N GLU A 49 41.35 -26.36 14.96
CA GLU A 49 42.51 -25.90 15.74
C GLU A 49 42.73 -26.75 16.98
N PHE A 50 41.67 -27.11 17.68
CA PHE A 50 41.72 -28.01 18.83
C PHE A 50 42.30 -29.36 18.42
N GLU A 51 41.82 -29.98 17.33
CA GLU A 51 42.32 -31.26 16.82
C GLU A 51 43.82 -31.21 16.48
N LYS A 52 44.27 -30.11 15.85
CA LYS A 52 45.70 -29.88 15.55
C LYS A 52 46.58 -29.75 16.80
N ARG A 53 46.02 -29.21 17.89
CA ARG A 53 46.74 -29.05 19.17
C ARG A 53 46.90 -30.38 19.94
N LEU A 54 46.05 -31.37 19.71
CA LEU A 54 46.18 -32.67 20.30
C LEU A 54 47.45 -33.37 19.78
N SER A 55 48.28 -33.85 20.71
CA SER A 55 49.54 -34.46 20.36
C SER A 55 49.79 -35.74 21.20
N LEU A 56 49.96 -36.85 20.51
CA LEU A 56 50.28 -38.13 21.15
C LEU A 56 51.62 -38.06 21.92
N TRP A 57 52.66 -37.52 21.30
CA TRP A 57 53.99 -37.44 21.90
C TRP A 57 54.04 -36.55 23.15
N LYS A 58 53.43 -35.35 23.06
CA LYS A 58 53.37 -34.45 24.24
C LYS A 58 52.53 -35.05 25.36
N ASN A 59 51.48 -35.79 24.99
CA ASN A 59 50.61 -36.44 25.97
C ASN A 59 51.33 -37.58 26.70
N ILE A 60 52.14 -38.41 26.01
CA ILE A 60 52.93 -39.45 26.59
C ILE A 60 53.97 -38.87 27.54
N LEU A 61 54.72 -37.85 27.11
CA LEU A 61 55.74 -37.18 27.90
C LEU A 61 55.20 -36.51 29.19
N THR A 62 53.95 -36.11 29.18
CA THR A 62 53.31 -35.43 30.33
C THR A 62 52.35 -36.30 31.11
N PHE A 63 52.41 -37.65 30.89
CA PHE A 63 51.48 -38.62 31.53
C PHE A 63 50.00 -38.24 31.35
N GLY A 64 49.61 -37.85 30.16
CA GLY A 64 48.24 -37.52 29.80
C GLY A 64 47.81 -36.06 30.14
N LYS A 65 48.58 -35.33 30.93
CA LYS A 65 48.18 -33.95 31.39
C LYS A 65 48.11 -32.95 30.26
N TYR A 66 48.90 -33.03 29.21
CA TYR A 66 48.89 -32.11 28.07
C TYR A 66 47.54 -32.10 27.35
N ASN A 67 47.07 -33.27 26.91
CA ASN A 67 45.81 -33.33 26.19
C ASN A 67 44.60 -33.05 27.08
N ALA A 68 44.69 -33.36 28.39
CA ALA A 68 43.66 -32.99 29.35
C ALA A 68 43.50 -31.45 29.43
N LYS A 69 44.62 -30.71 29.56
CA LYS A 69 44.60 -29.24 29.57
C LYS A 69 44.11 -28.66 28.24
N VAL A 70 44.54 -29.21 27.11
CA VAL A 70 44.06 -28.76 25.78
C VAL A 70 42.57 -28.96 25.65
N ARG A 71 42.00 -30.06 26.16
CA ARG A 71 40.54 -30.28 26.18
C ARG A 71 39.80 -29.31 27.08
N GLU A 72 40.31 -29.02 28.23
CA GLU A 72 39.76 -28.05 29.18
C GLU A 72 39.72 -26.65 28.55
N ASP A 73 40.84 -26.17 28.01
CA ASP A 73 40.94 -24.88 27.29
C ASP A 73 39.93 -24.80 26.13
N TYR A 74 39.79 -25.91 25.36
CA TYR A 74 38.81 -25.96 24.28
C TYR A 74 37.38 -25.86 24.78
N GLN A 75 37.02 -26.57 25.85
CA GLN A 75 35.66 -26.49 26.41
C GLN A 75 35.31 -25.09 26.93
N LEU A 76 36.27 -24.46 27.62
CA LEU A 76 36.10 -23.07 28.10
C LEU A 76 35.90 -22.10 26.93
N THR A 77 36.76 -22.19 25.90
CA THR A 77 36.67 -21.34 24.72
C THR A 77 35.39 -21.58 23.95
N LYS A 78 35.02 -22.84 23.75
CA LYS A 78 33.76 -23.21 23.09
C LYS A 78 32.54 -22.69 23.84
N ASN A 79 32.50 -22.86 25.15
CA ASN A 79 31.38 -22.36 25.97
C ASN A 79 31.26 -20.84 25.92
N ALA A 80 32.37 -20.10 26.03
CA ALA A 80 32.39 -18.66 25.92
C ALA A 80 31.89 -18.19 24.52
N PHE A 81 32.33 -18.88 23.46
CA PHE A 81 31.88 -18.63 22.11
C PHE A 81 30.38 -18.88 21.93
N LEU A 82 29.85 -19.98 22.44
CA LEU A 82 28.43 -20.32 22.36
C LEU A 82 27.56 -19.29 23.11
N ILE A 83 27.99 -18.84 24.29
CA ILE A 83 27.29 -17.80 25.06
C ILE A 83 27.22 -16.49 24.25
N SER A 84 28.35 -16.03 23.72
CA SER A 84 28.44 -14.80 22.94
C SER A 84 27.59 -14.88 21.65
N THR A 85 27.56 -16.04 20.98
CA THR A 85 26.75 -16.25 19.77
C THR A 85 25.26 -16.25 20.09
N ASP A 86 24.85 -16.87 21.20
CA ASP A 86 23.46 -16.87 21.68
C ASP A 86 22.98 -15.47 22.05
N GLU A 87 23.81 -14.64 22.68
CA GLU A 87 23.51 -13.24 23.00
C GLU A 87 23.29 -12.43 21.72
N SER A 88 24.22 -12.50 20.76
CA SER A 88 24.12 -11.81 19.47
C SER A 88 22.85 -12.22 18.70
N ARG A 89 22.52 -13.50 18.72
CA ARG A 89 21.30 -14.04 18.09
C ARG A 89 20.03 -13.54 18.77
N ARG A 90 20.01 -13.47 20.11
CA ARG A 90 18.88 -12.97 20.88
C ARG A 90 18.63 -11.49 20.59
N GLU A 91 19.69 -10.67 20.51
CA GLU A 91 19.57 -9.25 20.16
C GLU A 91 19.03 -9.06 18.76
N ALA A 92 19.59 -9.75 17.76
CA ALA A 92 19.12 -9.67 16.39
C ALA A 92 17.65 -10.13 16.24
N ASN A 93 17.24 -11.17 16.97
CA ASN A 93 15.84 -11.61 16.97
C ASN A 93 14.89 -10.61 17.65
N LYS A 94 15.30 -9.95 18.75
CA LYS A 94 14.48 -8.90 19.38
C LYS A 94 14.24 -7.74 18.42
N GLU A 95 15.25 -7.34 17.68
CA GLU A 95 15.15 -6.25 16.70
C GLU A 95 14.25 -6.64 15.52
N LEU A 96 14.34 -7.87 15.06
CA LEU A 96 13.45 -8.41 14.03
C LEU A 96 11.98 -8.43 14.50
N GLU A 97 11.71 -8.86 15.72
CA GLU A 97 10.35 -8.88 16.28
C GLU A 97 9.79 -7.46 16.45
N TYR A 98 10.60 -6.49 16.85
CA TYR A 98 10.22 -5.09 16.90
C TYR A 98 9.84 -4.56 15.50
N LEU A 99 10.64 -4.85 14.48
CA LEU A 99 10.34 -4.43 13.09
C LEU A 99 9.05 -5.06 12.57
N LYS A 100 8.81 -6.33 12.87
CA LYS A 100 7.55 -7.01 12.52
C LYS A 100 6.35 -6.37 13.21
N PHE A 101 6.47 -6.01 14.49
CA PHE A 101 5.41 -5.33 15.23
C PHE A 101 5.07 -3.97 14.57
N GLU A 102 6.08 -3.16 14.28
CA GLU A 102 5.87 -1.87 13.60
C GLU A 102 5.28 -2.03 12.20
N TYR A 103 5.69 -3.06 11.45
CA TYR A 103 5.11 -3.39 10.15
C TYR A 103 3.61 -3.70 10.25
N HIS A 104 3.21 -4.55 11.19
CA HIS A 104 1.80 -4.89 11.39
C HIS A 104 0.98 -3.68 11.80
N LYS A 105 1.49 -2.84 12.68
CA LYS A 105 0.83 -1.59 13.09
C LYS A 105 0.57 -0.65 11.91
N VAL A 106 1.59 -0.41 11.07
CA VAL A 106 1.46 0.43 9.87
C VAL A 106 0.47 -0.17 8.86
N LYS A 107 0.49 -1.48 8.69
CA LYS A 107 -0.44 -2.22 7.84
C LYS A 107 -1.88 -2.07 8.32
N ASP A 108 -2.14 -2.25 9.61
CA ASP A 108 -3.48 -2.12 10.21
C ASP A 108 -4.00 -0.68 10.08
N GLU A 109 -3.17 0.33 10.30
CA GLU A 109 -3.52 1.73 10.07
C GLU A 109 -3.91 2.02 8.61
N ARG A 110 -3.15 1.48 7.65
CA ARG A 110 -3.45 1.60 6.22
C ARG A 110 -4.78 0.94 5.87
N ASP A 111 -5.03 -0.27 6.36
CA ASP A 111 -6.24 -1.02 6.06
C ASP A 111 -7.48 -0.36 6.69
N ASN A 112 -7.35 0.21 7.89
CA ASN A 112 -8.39 1.03 8.52
C ASN A 112 -8.70 2.30 7.68
N LEU A 113 -7.68 2.99 7.19
CA LEU A 113 -7.87 4.16 6.32
C LEU A 113 -8.55 3.79 5.01
N LYS A 114 -8.22 2.64 4.42
CA LYS A 114 -8.88 2.14 3.21
C LYS A 114 -10.36 1.88 3.45
N THR A 115 -10.71 1.24 4.55
CA THR A 115 -12.11 0.98 4.95
C THR A 115 -12.88 2.29 5.13
N LEU A 116 -12.28 3.27 5.80
CA LEU A 116 -12.87 4.59 5.98
C LEU A 116 -13.06 5.32 4.64
N PHE A 117 -12.10 5.22 3.74
CA PHE A 117 -12.20 5.81 2.41
C PHE A 117 -13.35 5.22 1.60
N GLU A 118 -13.49 3.90 1.58
CA GLU A 118 -14.57 3.21 0.89
C GLU A 118 -15.95 3.57 1.48
N ALA A 119 -16.06 3.66 2.81
CA ALA A 119 -17.28 4.11 3.48
C ALA A 119 -17.65 5.55 3.10
N HIS A 120 -16.67 6.46 3.06
CA HIS A 120 -16.87 7.84 2.62
C HIS A 120 -17.28 7.93 1.16
N LYS A 121 -16.62 7.16 0.28
CA LYS A 121 -16.95 7.09 -1.14
C LYS A 121 -18.39 6.63 -1.36
N THR A 122 -18.79 5.54 -0.71
CA THR A 122 -20.18 5.03 -0.78
C THR A 122 -21.20 6.07 -0.31
N LYS A 123 -20.87 6.81 0.76
CA LYS A 123 -21.75 7.88 1.26
C LYS A 123 -21.86 9.03 0.25
N ASN A 124 -20.75 9.42 -0.37
CA ASN A 124 -20.73 10.49 -1.38
C ASN A 124 -21.51 10.07 -2.64
N ASP A 125 -21.33 8.83 -3.10
CA ASP A 125 -22.07 8.29 -4.25
C ASP A 125 -23.60 8.29 -4.00
N LYS A 126 -24.02 7.93 -2.78
CA LYS A 126 -25.43 8.00 -2.38
C LYS A 126 -25.95 9.46 -2.36
N LEU A 127 -25.15 10.39 -1.86
CA LEU A 127 -25.52 11.81 -1.86
C LEU A 127 -25.58 12.39 -3.27
N GLU A 128 -24.63 12.06 -4.13
CA GLU A 128 -24.63 12.47 -5.54
C GLU A 128 -25.86 11.92 -6.28
N ASN A 129 -26.24 10.66 -6.04
CA ASN A 129 -27.42 10.08 -6.65
C ASN A 129 -28.70 10.77 -6.16
N ARG A 130 -28.83 11.05 -4.87
CA ARG A 130 -29.96 11.83 -4.33
C ARG A 130 -30.02 13.24 -4.93
N LEU A 131 -28.88 13.91 -5.08
CA LEU A 131 -28.83 15.23 -5.71
C LEU A 131 -29.25 15.18 -7.17
N LYS A 132 -28.88 14.12 -7.92
CA LYS A 132 -29.35 13.91 -9.29
C LYS A 132 -30.87 13.68 -9.35
N GLU A 133 -31.42 12.89 -8.42
CA GLU A 133 -32.86 12.65 -8.33
C GLU A 133 -33.62 13.95 -8.01
N ILE A 134 -33.15 14.73 -7.03
CA ILE A 134 -33.71 16.04 -6.71
C ILE A 134 -33.61 16.97 -7.94
N GLY A 135 -32.46 16.98 -8.63
CA GLY A 135 -32.28 17.76 -9.83
C GLY A 135 -33.29 17.41 -10.93
N LYS A 136 -33.53 16.12 -11.18
CA LYS A 136 -34.55 15.65 -12.14
C LYS A 136 -35.97 16.07 -11.72
N TRP A 137 -36.28 15.90 -10.42
CA TRP A 137 -37.58 16.29 -9.90
C TRP A 137 -37.81 17.81 -10.06
N CYS A 138 -36.79 18.63 -9.77
CA CYS A 138 -36.85 20.08 -9.97
C CYS A 138 -37.07 20.45 -11.44
N GLU A 139 -36.41 19.79 -12.39
CA GLU A 139 -36.61 19.99 -13.83
C GLU A 139 -38.03 19.68 -14.30
N GLN A 140 -38.67 18.69 -13.68
CA GLN A 140 -40.02 18.27 -14.05
C GLN A 140 -41.13 19.13 -13.42
N ASN A 141 -40.87 19.71 -12.25
CA ASN A 141 -41.90 20.34 -11.42
C ASN A 141 -41.74 21.87 -11.21
N LEU A 142 -40.56 22.42 -11.54
CA LEU A 142 -40.31 23.87 -11.34
C LEU A 142 -40.28 24.59 -12.68
N SER A 143 -40.72 25.86 -12.66
CA SER A 143 -40.57 26.77 -13.81
C SER A 143 -39.08 27.10 -14.05
N LEU A 144 -38.77 27.56 -15.28
CA LEU A 144 -37.40 27.97 -15.62
C LEU A 144 -36.87 29.10 -14.71
N GLU A 145 -37.75 30.00 -14.25
CA GLU A 145 -37.40 31.09 -13.33
C GLU A 145 -37.03 30.55 -11.95
N GLN A 146 -37.81 29.62 -11.41
CA GLN A 146 -37.53 28.95 -10.14
C GLN A 146 -36.26 28.12 -10.21
N LEU A 147 -35.99 27.46 -11.35
CA LEU A 147 -34.75 26.72 -11.56
C LEU A 147 -33.54 27.65 -11.60
N LYS A 148 -33.65 28.86 -12.12
CA LYS A 148 -32.58 29.87 -12.15
C LYS A 148 -32.16 30.29 -10.75
N GLU A 149 -33.09 30.40 -9.79
CA GLU A 149 -32.77 30.72 -8.41
C GLU A 149 -32.04 29.62 -7.67
N ILE A 150 -32.43 28.36 -7.88
CA ILE A 150 -31.89 27.20 -7.13
C ILE A 150 -30.66 26.62 -7.82
N PHE A 151 -30.67 26.51 -9.15
CA PHE A 151 -29.62 25.86 -9.95
C PHE A 151 -29.23 26.69 -11.19
N PRO A 152 -28.61 27.88 -11.03
CA PRO A 152 -28.39 28.83 -12.14
C PRO A 152 -27.63 28.22 -13.32
N LYS A 153 -26.55 27.43 -13.07
CA LYS A 153 -25.78 26.80 -14.14
C LYS A 153 -26.57 25.75 -14.93
N LYS A 154 -27.48 25.04 -14.27
CA LYS A 154 -28.33 24.03 -14.90
C LYS A 154 -29.45 24.64 -15.70
N ALA A 155 -30.03 25.72 -15.20
CA ALA A 155 -31.03 26.50 -15.91
C ALA A 155 -30.46 27.11 -17.21
N GLU A 156 -29.23 27.63 -17.20
CA GLU A 156 -28.55 28.09 -18.43
C GLU A 156 -28.38 26.97 -19.47
N SER A 157 -28.07 25.72 -19.04
CA SER A 157 -27.95 24.58 -19.94
C SER A 157 -29.28 24.23 -20.58
N ILE A 158 -30.36 24.18 -19.78
CA ILE A 158 -31.72 23.91 -20.26
C ILE A 158 -32.17 25.03 -21.21
N GLU A 159 -31.87 26.28 -20.89
CA GLU A 159 -32.22 27.42 -21.75
C GLU A 159 -31.51 27.36 -23.12
N LYS A 160 -30.26 26.91 -23.16
CA LYS A 160 -29.53 26.68 -24.41
C LYS A 160 -30.17 25.54 -25.21
N GLU A 161 -30.48 24.41 -24.56
CA GLU A 161 -31.15 23.29 -25.23
C GLU A 161 -32.52 23.68 -25.82
N LEU A 162 -33.33 24.44 -25.09
CA LEU A 162 -34.61 24.96 -25.56
C LEU A 162 -34.45 25.91 -26.76
N LYS A 163 -33.43 26.78 -26.74
CA LYS A 163 -33.10 27.64 -27.87
C LYS A 163 -32.70 26.83 -29.11
N TYR A 164 -31.86 25.81 -28.94
CA TYR A 164 -31.50 24.90 -30.07
C TYR A 164 -32.71 24.13 -30.62
N LYS A 165 -33.58 23.63 -29.75
CA LYS A 165 -34.78 22.89 -30.15
C LYS A 165 -35.73 23.80 -30.95
N ARG A 166 -36.01 25.02 -30.49
CA ARG A 166 -36.83 26.01 -31.21
C ARG A 166 -36.23 26.43 -32.55
N ALA A 167 -34.90 26.60 -32.61
CA ALA A 167 -34.21 26.93 -33.85
C ALA A 167 -34.32 25.75 -34.86
N PHE A 168 -34.18 24.51 -34.39
CA PHE A 168 -34.34 23.32 -35.23
C PHE A 168 -35.78 23.18 -35.73
N GLU A 169 -36.79 23.31 -34.87
CA GLU A 169 -38.20 23.26 -35.23
C GLU A 169 -38.55 24.32 -36.30
N SER A 170 -38.10 25.56 -36.10
CA SER A 170 -38.33 26.65 -37.06
C SER A 170 -37.62 26.44 -38.40
N ALA A 171 -36.44 25.79 -38.43
CA ALA A 171 -35.74 25.42 -39.65
C ALA A 171 -36.43 24.28 -40.38
N PHE A 172 -37.01 23.34 -39.66
CA PHE A 172 -37.77 22.21 -40.19
C PHE A 172 -39.09 22.70 -40.86
N GLU A 173 -39.86 23.55 -40.16
CA GLU A 173 -41.07 24.17 -40.68
C GLU A 173 -40.81 25.00 -41.96
N ARG A 174 -39.73 25.75 -42.02
CA ARG A 174 -39.30 26.47 -43.23
C ARG A 174 -38.99 25.53 -44.38
N SER A 175 -38.37 24.38 -44.12
CA SER A 175 -38.05 23.38 -45.13
C SER A 175 -39.28 22.67 -45.69
N GLU A 176 -40.29 22.41 -44.86
CA GLU A 176 -41.58 21.85 -45.29
C GLU A 176 -42.38 22.85 -46.10
N THR A 177 -42.43 24.12 -45.68
CA THR A 177 -43.13 25.17 -46.44
C THR A 177 -42.49 25.39 -47.80
N GLN A 178 -41.17 25.31 -47.90
CA GLN A 178 -40.47 25.38 -49.20
C GLN A 178 -40.75 24.16 -50.10
N ARG A 179 -40.89 22.95 -49.55
CA ARG A 179 -41.23 21.73 -50.28
C ARG A 179 -42.65 21.80 -50.80
N ASN A 180 -43.61 22.25 -50.01
CA ASN A 180 -45.02 22.38 -50.43
C ASN A 180 -45.17 23.48 -51.50
N ASN A 181 -44.45 24.57 -51.43
CA ASN A 181 -44.50 25.63 -52.48
C ASN A 181 -43.85 25.21 -53.80
N ARG A 182 -42.89 24.23 -53.79
CA ARG A 182 -42.31 23.71 -55.02
C ARG A 182 -43.18 22.63 -55.65
N GLY A 183 -44.06 21.97 -54.90
CA GLY A 183 -45.01 20.95 -55.41
C GLY A 183 -46.18 21.56 -56.19
N PHE A 184 -46.53 22.84 -56.05
CA PHE A 184 -47.61 23.49 -56.78
C PHE A 184 -47.19 24.19 -58.07
N GLY A 185 -45.91 24.11 -58.48
CA GLY A 185 -45.38 24.82 -59.65
C GLY A 185 -45.24 23.96 -60.92
N LEU A 186 -45.71 22.69 -60.97
CA LEU A 186 -45.56 21.77 -62.09
C LEU A 186 -46.91 21.25 -62.57
N SER A 187 -47.82 22.16 -62.88
CA SER A 187 -49.04 21.87 -63.66
C SER A 187 -49.38 23.06 -64.54
N ARG A 188 -48.69 23.20 -65.65
CA ARG A 188 -49.13 23.81 -66.87
C ARG A 188 -48.26 23.38 -68.02
#